data_899c2fc88d84e95bd747a79c3043925e
#
_entry.id   899c2fc88d84e95bd747a79c3043925e
#
_cell.length_a   1.000
_cell.length_b   1.000
_cell.length_c   1.000
_cell.angle_alpha   90.00
_cell.angle_beta   90.00
_cell.angle_gamma   90.00
#
_symmetry.space_group_name_H-M   'P 1'
#
loop_
_entity.id
_entity.type
_entity.pdbx_description
1 polymer ?
#
loop_
_entity_poly.entity_id
_entity_poly.type
_entity_poly.pdbx_seq_one_letter_code
_entity_poly.pdbx_strand_id
1 'polypeptide(L)'
;MKLINQKINASREQFLAFLCDNEATNKNVKFESKRGTPVMHVKENEGKISIKCEYVGGPTKDNAFLEGTSFKGRLKEKNGELFLSGILWTAPIFHTVLFLAFAVYIALCIMGGSFTPMPLIVILFDIFMYKDEFAKQGLIERYIQRANKRSTPSVRGE
;
A
#
# COMPACT_ATOMS: atom_id res chain seq x y z
N MET A 1 8.39 5.00 -0.45
CA MET A 1 7.74 5.31 -1.73
C MET A 1 8.29 4.37 -2.80
N LYS A 2 7.42 3.66 -3.53
CA LYS A 2 7.80 2.73 -4.60
C LYS A 2 7.02 3.09 -5.86
N LEU A 3 7.70 3.22 -6.99
CA LEU A 3 7.08 3.36 -8.30
C LEU A 3 6.68 1.98 -8.82
N ILE A 4 5.46 1.85 -9.30
CA ILE A 4 4.97 0.65 -9.99
C ILE A 4 4.70 1.05 -11.43
N ASN A 5 5.30 0.29 -12.35
CA ASN A 5 5.02 0.38 -13.78
C ASN A 5 4.93 -1.06 -14.31
N GLN A 6 3.71 -1.55 -14.46
CA GLN A 6 3.46 -2.95 -14.81
C GLN A 6 2.66 -3.03 -16.09
N LYS A 7 3.14 -3.83 -17.04
CA LYS A 7 2.37 -4.21 -18.23
C LYS A 7 1.22 -5.12 -17.82
N ILE A 8 0.03 -4.85 -18.33
CA ILE A 8 -1.19 -5.63 -18.12
C ILE A 8 -1.47 -6.45 -19.36
N ASN A 9 -1.53 -7.75 -19.20
CA ASN A 9 -1.71 -8.70 -20.32
C ASN A 9 -3.18 -9.03 -20.61
N ALA A 10 -4.08 -8.11 -20.28
CA ALA A 10 -5.51 -8.27 -20.44
C ALA A 10 -6.13 -6.99 -20.99
N SER A 11 -7.39 -7.07 -21.45
CA SER A 11 -8.15 -5.87 -21.77
C SER A 11 -8.38 -5.01 -20.50
N ARG A 12 -8.59 -3.70 -20.71
CA ARG A 12 -8.87 -2.79 -19.61
C ARG A 12 -10.06 -3.24 -18.77
N GLU A 13 -11.14 -3.66 -19.43
CA GLU A 13 -12.38 -4.09 -18.77
C GLU A 13 -12.17 -5.35 -17.94
N GLN A 14 -11.49 -6.35 -18.51
CA GLN A 14 -11.17 -7.57 -17.78
C GLN A 14 -10.28 -7.31 -16.56
N PHE A 15 -9.23 -6.50 -16.72
CA PHE A 15 -8.35 -6.16 -15.61
C PHE A 15 -9.11 -5.43 -14.50
N LEU A 16 -9.95 -4.42 -14.83
CA LEU A 16 -10.74 -3.69 -13.87
C LEU A 16 -11.78 -4.58 -13.17
N ALA A 17 -12.44 -5.47 -13.91
CA ALA A 17 -13.38 -6.42 -13.32
C ALA A 17 -12.72 -7.28 -12.25
N PHE A 18 -11.52 -7.83 -12.51
CA PHE A 18 -10.78 -8.62 -11.52
C PHE A 18 -10.19 -7.77 -10.40
N LEU A 19 -9.78 -6.54 -10.68
CA LEU A 19 -9.21 -5.64 -9.68
C LEU A 19 -10.29 -5.16 -8.69
N CYS A 20 -11.51 -4.92 -9.16
CA CYS A 20 -12.64 -4.44 -8.35
C CYS A 20 -13.42 -5.60 -7.69
N ASP A 21 -13.23 -6.84 -8.12
CA ASP A 21 -13.84 -8.02 -7.52
C ASP A 21 -13.14 -8.38 -6.20
N ASN A 22 -13.50 -7.64 -5.15
CA ASN A 22 -12.93 -7.80 -3.81
C ASN A 22 -13.17 -9.21 -3.23
N GLU A 23 -14.29 -9.88 -3.57
CA GLU A 23 -14.59 -11.20 -3.04
C GLU A 23 -13.70 -12.29 -3.66
N ALA A 24 -13.50 -12.30 -4.96
CA ALA A 24 -12.71 -13.33 -5.64
C ALA A 24 -11.21 -13.21 -5.29
N THR A 25 -10.71 -12.00 -5.10
CA THR A 25 -9.30 -11.76 -4.80
C THR A 25 -8.95 -11.95 -3.33
N ASN A 26 -9.87 -11.66 -2.41
CA ASN A 26 -9.64 -11.79 -0.97
C ASN A 26 -9.76 -13.24 -0.46
N LYS A 27 -10.64 -14.08 -1.04
CA LYS A 27 -10.82 -15.49 -0.63
C LYS A 27 -9.55 -16.36 -0.73
N ASN A 28 -8.55 -15.94 -1.50
CA ASN A 28 -7.32 -16.70 -1.71
C ASN A 28 -6.09 -16.11 -1.02
N VAL A 29 -6.22 -15.04 -0.27
CA VAL A 29 -5.14 -14.51 0.57
C VAL A 29 -5.33 -15.05 1.97
N LYS A 30 -5.00 -16.34 2.20
CA LYS A 30 -4.75 -16.86 3.55
C LYS A 30 -3.50 -16.16 4.09
N PHE A 31 -3.66 -14.95 4.56
CA PHE A 31 -2.68 -14.29 5.38
C PHE A 31 -3.28 -14.25 6.78
N GLU A 32 -3.00 -15.27 7.55
CA GLU A 32 -3.21 -15.24 9.00
C GLU A 32 -2.18 -14.28 9.60
N SER A 33 -2.46 -13.00 9.46
CA SER A 33 -1.79 -12.01 10.25
C SER A 33 -2.44 -12.01 11.63
N LYS A 34 -1.64 -11.93 12.70
CA LYS A 34 -2.12 -11.67 14.06
C LYS A 34 -2.99 -10.38 14.15
N ARG A 35 -3.05 -9.60 13.07
CA ARG A 35 -3.76 -8.31 12.95
C ARG A 35 -5.12 -8.37 12.25
N GLY A 36 -5.53 -9.53 11.74
CA GLY A 36 -6.79 -9.70 11.02
C GLY A 36 -6.60 -10.01 9.54
N THR A 37 -7.70 -10.00 8.81
CA THR A 37 -7.73 -10.28 7.37
C THR A 37 -7.50 -8.99 6.58
N PRO A 38 -6.51 -8.96 5.66
CA PRO A 38 -6.29 -7.79 4.81
C PRO A 38 -7.42 -7.66 3.80
N VAL A 39 -8.05 -6.51 3.76
CA VAL A 39 -9.09 -6.14 2.79
C VAL A 39 -8.56 -5.04 1.89
N MET A 40 -8.76 -5.20 0.58
CA MET A 40 -8.35 -4.21 -0.42
C MET A 40 -9.57 -3.38 -0.84
N HIS A 41 -9.48 -2.08 -0.63
CA HIS A 41 -10.47 -1.12 -1.10
C HIS A 41 -9.98 -0.50 -2.41
N VAL A 42 -10.64 -0.85 -3.51
CA VAL A 42 -10.31 -0.33 -4.84
C VAL A 42 -11.31 0.73 -5.23
N LYS A 43 -10.82 1.87 -5.67
CA LYS A 43 -11.61 2.94 -6.30
C LYS A 43 -11.03 3.23 -7.67
N GLU A 44 -11.88 3.17 -8.68
CA GLU A 44 -11.54 3.56 -10.05
C GLU A 44 -12.39 4.77 -10.44
N ASN A 45 -11.76 5.76 -11.04
CA ASN A 45 -12.43 6.90 -11.63
C ASN A 45 -11.64 7.38 -12.85
N GLU A 46 -12.25 7.31 -14.04
CA GLU A 46 -11.67 7.77 -15.31
C GLU A 46 -10.25 7.23 -15.58
N GLY A 47 -10.01 5.96 -15.29
CA GLY A 47 -8.71 5.31 -15.44
C GLY A 47 -7.70 5.63 -14.33
N LYS A 48 -8.07 6.45 -13.33
CA LYS A 48 -7.30 6.61 -12.11
C LYS A 48 -7.68 5.51 -11.13
N ILE A 49 -6.69 4.79 -10.62
CA ILE A 49 -6.89 3.68 -9.70
C ILE A 49 -6.29 4.05 -8.35
N SER A 50 -7.07 3.88 -7.29
CA SER A 50 -6.61 3.99 -5.91
C SER A 50 -6.89 2.68 -5.19
N ILE A 51 -5.87 2.08 -4.59
CA ILE A 51 -5.99 0.85 -3.81
C ILE A 51 -5.49 1.15 -2.39
N LYS A 52 -6.34 0.90 -1.39
CA LYS A 52 -5.97 0.96 0.03
C LYS A 52 -6.06 -0.44 0.64
N CYS A 53 -5.11 -0.78 1.51
CA CYS A 53 -5.12 -2.03 2.27
C CYS A 53 -5.50 -1.73 3.72
N GLU A 54 -6.53 -2.40 4.22
CA GLU A 54 -7.01 -2.31 5.60
C GLU A 54 -7.06 -3.70 6.23
N TYR A 55 -6.74 -3.81 7.52
CA TYR A 55 -6.93 -5.06 8.28
C TYR A 55 -8.27 -5.04 9.00
N VAL A 56 -9.09 -6.07 8.76
CA VAL A 56 -10.42 -6.22 9.36
C VAL A 56 -10.44 -7.45 10.26
N GLY A 57 -11.11 -7.35 11.41
CA GLY A 57 -11.29 -8.47 12.34
C GLY A 57 -10.11 -8.73 13.27
N GLY A 58 -9.12 -7.87 13.32
CA GLY A 58 -8.01 -7.96 14.26
C GLY A 58 -8.28 -7.28 15.61
N PRO A 59 -7.43 -7.52 16.62
CA PRO A 59 -7.56 -6.91 17.95
C PRO A 59 -7.36 -5.39 17.97
N THR A 60 -6.70 -4.86 16.96
CA THR A 60 -6.50 -3.42 16.78
C THR A 60 -7.22 -2.96 15.53
N LYS A 61 -8.18 -2.03 15.68
CA LYS A 61 -8.74 -1.33 14.53
C LYS A 61 -7.60 -0.55 13.86
N ASP A 62 -7.44 -0.72 12.55
CA ASP A 62 -6.62 0.21 11.79
C ASP A 62 -7.18 1.61 12.04
N ASN A 63 -6.37 2.45 12.68
CA ASN A 63 -6.78 3.82 12.96
C ASN A 63 -6.91 4.54 11.61
N ALA A 64 -8.15 4.82 11.23
CA ALA A 64 -8.49 5.62 10.04
C ALA A 64 -7.85 7.03 10.05
N PHE A 65 -7.25 7.42 11.18
CA PHE A 65 -6.61 8.71 11.38
C PHE A 65 -5.25 8.82 10.66
N LEU A 66 -4.56 7.71 10.47
CA LEU A 66 -3.32 7.69 9.69
C LEU A 66 -3.68 7.14 8.31
N GLU A 67 -3.61 7.97 7.29
CA GLU A 67 -3.75 7.50 5.91
C GLU A 67 -2.75 6.37 5.69
N GLY A 68 -3.26 5.13 5.71
CA GLY A 68 -2.47 3.93 5.58
C GLY A 68 -1.80 3.82 4.21
N THR A 69 -1.02 2.78 4.04
CA THR A 69 -0.39 2.47 2.76
C THR A 69 -1.41 2.39 1.64
N SER A 70 -1.18 3.15 0.60
CA SER A 70 -2.06 3.22 -0.57
C SER A 70 -1.27 3.26 -1.87
N PHE A 71 -1.86 2.68 -2.91
CA PHE A 71 -1.43 2.83 -4.29
C PHE A 71 -2.31 3.86 -4.98
N LYS A 72 -1.70 4.80 -5.68
CA LYS A 72 -2.38 5.74 -6.58
C LYS A 72 -1.73 5.67 -7.94
N GLY A 73 -2.50 5.27 -8.94
CA GLY A 73 -1.99 5.06 -10.29
C GLY A 73 -3.01 5.38 -11.37
N ARG A 74 -2.59 5.18 -12.60
CA ARG A 74 -3.42 5.34 -13.79
C ARG A 74 -3.14 4.22 -14.77
N LEU A 75 -4.21 3.72 -15.39
CA LEU A 75 -4.12 2.87 -16.57
C LEU A 75 -3.82 3.76 -17.79
N LYS A 76 -2.79 3.40 -18.52
CA LYS A 76 -2.37 4.06 -19.76
C LYS A 76 -2.24 3.03 -20.85
N GLU A 77 -2.79 3.32 -22.00
CA GLU A 77 -2.57 2.54 -23.20
C GLU A 77 -1.45 3.18 -24.02
N LYS A 78 -0.48 2.40 -24.42
CA LYS A 78 0.65 2.83 -25.24
C LYS A 78 0.99 1.72 -26.24
N ASN A 79 0.93 2.06 -27.53
CA ASN A 79 1.20 1.12 -28.63
C ASN A 79 0.32 -0.15 -28.60
N GLY A 80 -0.97 -0.03 -28.22
CA GLY A 80 -1.88 -1.17 -28.08
C GLY A 80 -1.64 -2.03 -26.84
N GLU A 81 -0.71 -1.66 -25.97
CA GLU A 81 -0.43 -2.32 -24.73
C GLU A 81 -0.93 -1.50 -23.52
N LEU A 82 -1.52 -2.18 -22.55
CA LEU A 82 -2.04 -1.58 -21.34
C LEU A 82 -0.97 -1.60 -20.23
N PHE A 83 -0.74 -0.44 -19.62
CA PHE A 83 0.19 -0.28 -18.50
C PHE A 83 -0.52 0.30 -17.29
N LEU A 84 -0.26 -0.25 -16.12
CA LEU A 84 -0.61 0.33 -14.84
C LEU A 84 0.63 1.06 -14.29
N SER A 85 0.58 2.39 -14.29
CA SER A 85 1.67 3.22 -13.75
C SER A 85 1.17 4.00 -12.55
N GLY A 86 1.94 3.98 -11.45
CA GLY A 86 1.54 4.69 -10.24
C GLY A 86 2.57 4.66 -9.14
N ILE A 87 2.19 5.23 -8.02
CA ILE A 87 3.01 5.38 -6.83
C ILE A 87 2.36 4.60 -5.69
N LEU A 88 3.13 3.73 -5.08
CA LEU A 88 2.80 3.07 -3.85
C LEU A 88 3.42 3.84 -2.70
N TRP A 89 2.59 4.45 -1.88
CA TRP A 89 3.00 5.32 -0.79
C TRP A 89 2.65 4.72 0.56
N THR A 90 3.60 4.74 1.48
CA THR A 90 3.43 4.22 2.85
C THR A 90 3.19 5.38 3.79
N ALA A 91 1.99 5.46 4.37
CA ALA A 91 1.60 6.36 5.46
C ALA A 91 2.30 7.74 5.46
N PRO A 92 2.01 8.64 4.49
CA PRO A 92 2.77 9.89 4.34
C PRO A 92 2.68 10.80 5.56
N ILE A 93 1.56 10.82 6.26
CA ILE A 93 1.35 11.63 7.47
C ILE A 93 2.31 11.21 8.57
N PHE A 94 2.53 9.90 8.74
CA PHE A 94 3.43 9.36 9.75
C PHE A 94 4.87 9.86 9.56
N HIS A 95 5.37 9.85 8.32
CA HIS A 95 6.72 10.37 8.01
C HIS A 95 6.82 11.87 8.27
N THR A 96 5.76 12.62 7.99
CA THR A 96 5.75 14.08 8.25
C THR A 96 5.79 14.37 9.73
N VAL A 97 4.99 13.66 10.54
CA VAL A 97 4.96 13.81 12.00
C VAL A 97 6.31 13.42 12.60
N LEU A 98 6.90 12.31 12.16
CA LEU A 98 8.21 11.87 12.60
C LEU A 98 9.31 12.89 12.29
N PHE A 99 9.32 13.41 11.06
CA PHE A 99 10.29 14.42 10.63
C PHE A 99 10.17 15.70 11.48
N LEU A 100 8.94 16.15 11.73
CA LEU A 100 8.68 17.31 12.60
C LEU A 100 9.16 17.08 14.04
N ALA A 101 8.83 15.92 14.62
CA ALA A 101 9.26 15.56 15.97
C ALA A 101 10.79 15.52 16.08
N PHE A 102 11.46 14.96 15.06
CA PHE A 102 12.91 14.92 14.99
C PHE A 102 13.54 16.31 14.85
N ALA A 103 12.96 17.19 14.02
CA ALA A 103 13.44 18.57 13.87
C ALA A 103 13.31 19.38 15.17
N VAL A 104 12.16 19.26 15.85
CA VAL A 104 11.96 19.89 17.17
C VAL A 104 12.96 19.39 18.20
N TYR A 105 13.22 18.07 18.20
CA TYR A 105 14.21 17.49 19.10
C TYR A 105 15.62 18.04 18.87
N ILE A 106 16.07 18.10 17.61
CA ILE A 106 17.38 18.67 17.27
C ILE A 106 17.46 20.13 17.79
N ALA A 107 16.41 20.93 17.56
CA ALA A 107 16.36 22.29 18.04
C ALA A 107 16.51 22.38 19.56
N LEU A 108 15.81 21.52 20.32
CA LEU A 108 15.90 21.47 21.78
C LEU A 108 17.29 21.04 22.27
N CYS A 109 17.94 20.09 21.58
CA CYS A 109 19.30 19.69 21.91
C CYS A 109 20.32 20.82 21.72
N ILE A 110 20.15 21.59 20.62
CA ILE A 110 21.02 22.75 20.35
C ILE A 110 20.83 23.85 21.42
N MET A 111 19.57 24.11 21.84
CA MET A 111 19.25 25.14 22.82
C MET A 111 19.59 24.75 24.26
N GLY A 112 19.42 23.47 24.59
CA GLY A 112 19.58 22.95 25.96
C GLY A 112 20.94 22.38 26.30
N GLY A 113 21.82 22.15 25.32
CA GLY A 113 23.16 21.59 25.51
C GLY A 113 23.19 20.17 26.09
N SER A 114 22.05 19.50 26.22
CA SER A 114 21.92 18.17 26.82
C SER A 114 21.29 17.19 25.85
N PHE A 115 21.94 16.03 25.72
CA PHE A 115 21.41 14.91 24.93
C PHE A 115 20.58 13.98 25.83
N THR A 116 19.30 13.81 25.52
CA THR A 116 18.45 12.85 26.23
C THR A 116 18.18 11.62 25.34
N PRO A 117 18.19 10.38 25.89
CA PRO A 117 17.96 9.18 25.11
C PRO A 117 16.49 8.96 24.68
N MET A 118 15.57 9.76 25.20
CA MET A 118 14.11 9.65 24.91
C MET A 118 13.77 9.54 23.41
N PRO A 119 14.38 10.29 22.50
CA PRO A 119 14.06 10.22 21.09
C PRO A 119 14.52 8.95 20.41
N LEU A 120 15.53 8.28 20.93
CA LEU A 120 15.93 6.97 20.41
C LEU A 120 14.80 5.95 20.61
N ILE A 121 14.06 6.02 21.71
CA ILE A 121 12.90 5.16 21.98
C ILE A 121 11.79 5.45 20.96
N VAL A 122 11.53 6.73 20.68
CA VAL A 122 10.54 7.14 19.67
C VAL A 122 10.93 6.62 18.28
N ILE A 123 12.19 6.81 17.89
CA ILE A 123 12.70 6.32 16.60
C ILE A 123 12.57 4.78 16.48
N LEU A 124 12.91 4.03 17.55
CA LEU A 124 12.75 2.56 17.56
C LEU A 124 11.28 2.15 17.43
N PHE A 125 10.38 2.84 18.13
CA PHE A 125 8.94 2.61 18.02
C PHE A 125 8.44 2.88 16.59
N ASP A 126 8.90 3.95 15.98
CA ASP A 126 8.56 4.31 14.60
C ASP A 126 9.07 3.29 13.59
N ILE A 127 10.29 2.80 13.75
CA ILE A 127 10.84 1.72 12.91
C ILE A 127 9.95 0.48 13.03
N PHE A 128 9.50 0.15 14.24
CA PHE A 128 8.61 -0.99 14.46
C PHE A 128 7.25 -0.81 13.78
N MET A 129 6.63 0.35 13.92
CA MET A 129 5.35 0.68 13.24
C MET A 129 5.51 0.71 11.72
N TYR A 130 6.63 1.24 11.22
CA TYR A 130 6.95 1.28 9.80
C TYR A 130 7.02 -0.10 9.14
N LYS A 131 7.54 -1.08 9.87
CA LYS A 131 7.68 -2.46 9.40
C LYS A 131 6.33 -3.06 8.97
N ASP A 132 5.27 -2.73 9.68
CA ASP A 132 3.92 -3.21 9.37
C ASP A 132 3.31 -2.53 8.14
N GLU A 133 3.51 -1.23 8.02
CA GLU A 133 3.08 -0.50 6.84
C GLU A 133 3.83 -0.97 5.58
N PHE A 134 5.11 -1.34 5.74
CA PHE A 134 5.89 -1.92 4.66
C PHE A 134 5.34 -3.28 4.21
N ALA A 135 4.81 -4.08 5.15
CA ALA A 135 4.13 -5.33 4.82
C ALA A 135 2.87 -5.11 3.97
N LYS A 136 2.12 -4.03 4.24
CA LYS A 136 0.95 -3.63 3.42
C LYS A 136 1.34 -3.29 1.98
N GLN A 137 2.53 -2.70 1.74
CA GLN A 137 3.02 -2.47 0.38
C GLN A 137 3.13 -3.77 -0.41
N GLY A 138 3.74 -4.80 0.20
CA GLY A 138 3.88 -6.10 -0.42
C GLY A 138 2.53 -6.79 -0.69
N LEU A 139 1.51 -6.53 0.14
CA LEU A 139 0.16 -7.04 -0.07
C LEU A 139 -0.51 -6.38 -1.28
N ILE A 140 -0.46 -5.06 -1.39
CA ILE A 140 -1.02 -4.31 -2.52
C ILE A 140 -0.34 -4.74 -3.83
N GLU A 141 0.98 -4.86 -3.84
CA GLU A 141 1.73 -5.28 -5.02
C GLU A 141 1.31 -6.69 -5.48
N ARG A 142 1.24 -7.65 -4.57
CA ARG A 142 0.76 -9.01 -4.87
C ARG A 142 -0.68 -9.03 -5.35
N TYR A 143 -1.52 -8.15 -4.81
CA TYR A 143 -2.89 -8.01 -5.24
C TYR A 143 -2.99 -7.58 -6.71
N ILE A 144 -2.25 -6.54 -7.11
CA ILE A 144 -2.17 -6.07 -8.50
C ILE A 144 -1.63 -7.17 -9.42
N GLN A 145 -0.55 -7.86 -9.02
CA GLN A 145 0.03 -8.95 -9.79
C GLN A 145 -0.95 -10.11 -10.00
N ARG A 146 -1.73 -10.45 -8.97
CA ARG A 146 -2.77 -11.49 -9.07
C ARG A 146 -3.91 -11.09 -9.98
N ALA A 147 -4.38 -9.84 -9.90
CA ALA A 147 -5.40 -9.33 -10.80
C ALA A 147 -4.91 -9.43 -12.26
N ASN A 148 -3.67 -9.03 -12.54
CA ASN A 148 -3.07 -9.16 -13.87
C ASN A 148 -2.96 -10.62 -14.34
N LYS A 149 -2.50 -11.52 -13.47
CA LYS A 149 -2.37 -12.95 -13.81
C LYS A 149 -3.71 -13.62 -14.10
N ARG A 150 -4.77 -13.25 -13.35
CA ARG A 150 -6.11 -13.84 -13.52
C ARG A 150 -6.85 -13.28 -14.72
N SER A 151 -6.63 -12.02 -15.03
CA SER A 151 -7.23 -11.37 -16.20
C SER A 151 -6.60 -11.81 -17.52
N THR A 152 -5.39 -12.42 -17.47
CA THR A 152 -4.75 -12.98 -18.66
C THR A 152 -5.52 -14.24 -19.08
N PRO A 153 -6.09 -14.29 -20.29
CA PRO A 153 -6.76 -15.51 -20.76
C PRO A 153 -5.77 -16.66 -20.70
N SER A 154 -6.13 -17.72 -19.96
CA SER A 154 -5.34 -18.95 -19.98
C SER A 154 -5.43 -19.49 -21.41
N VAL A 155 -4.34 -19.44 -22.15
CA VAL A 155 -4.18 -20.23 -23.37
C VAL A 155 -4.15 -21.68 -22.88
N ARG A 156 -5.34 -22.28 -22.70
CA ARG A 156 -5.46 -23.73 -22.65
C ARG A 156 -5.14 -24.20 -24.06
N GLY A 157 -3.93 -24.70 -24.22
CA GLY A 157 -3.58 -25.46 -25.41
C GLY A 157 -4.62 -26.54 -25.63
N GLU A 158 -5.11 -26.58 -26.84
CA GLU A 158 -5.80 -27.69 -27.42
C GLU A 158 -4.87 -28.93 -27.44
#